data_dbf2e56bef246cc789f526f4a9156760
#
_entry.id   dbf2e56bef246cc789f526f4a9156760
#
_cell.length_a   1.000
_cell.length_b   1.000
_cell.length_c   1.000
_cell.angle_alpha   90.00
_cell.angle_beta   90.00
_cell.angle_gamma   90.00
#
_symmetry.space_group_name_H-M   'P 1'
#
loop_
_entity.id
_entity.type
_entity.pdbx_description
1 polymer ?
#
loop_
_entity_poly.entity_id
_entity_poly.type
_entity_poly.pdbx_seq_one_letter_code
_entity_poly.pdbx_strand_id
1 'polypeptide(L)'
;SAENEIVQVANDNCPGQVVISGAKPAVERAMVAAKAAGAKRAMPLAVSISAHSPVMASIQEEWNSAVDAVMMNELKVPVIGNVHAAQIKSADEARADLKAQMQSRVRWTDSVQAMAAMGINAFVEVGTGTVLGGLVKRIAKDAANYPLGNPQDFAALE
;
A
#
# COMPACT_ATOMS: atom_id res chain seq x y z
N SER A 1 -9.24 -6.03 19.85
CA SER A 1 -9.88 -4.96 20.64
C SER A 1 -8.80 -4.18 21.37
N ALA A 2 -8.70 -2.95 21.02
CA ALA A 2 -7.74 -2.05 21.60
C ALA A 2 -8.32 -1.54 22.92
N GLU A 3 -7.92 -1.99 24.05
CA GLU A 3 -8.25 -1.37 25.35
C GLU A 3 -7.87 0.11 25.33
N ASN A 4 -8.64 0.94 24.58
CA ASN A 4 -8.41 2.37 24.30
C ASN A 4 -7.13 2.73 23.51
N GLU A 5 -6.41 1.79 22.95
CA GLU A 5 -5.24 2.05 22.11
C GLU A 5 -5.48 1.62 20.66
N ILE A 6 -5.00 2.44 19.73
CA ILE A 6 -5.24 2.25 18.30
C ILE A 6 -4.35 1.12 17.76
N VAL A 7 -4.98 0.16 17.08
CA VAL A 7 -4.32 -0.77 16.15
C VAL A 7 -5.27 -1.06 14.99
N GLN A 8 -4.75 -1.03 13.78
CA GLN A 8 -5.53 -1.34 12.58
C GLN A 8 -4.69 -2.06 11.52
N VAL A 9 -5.35 -2.59 10.51
CA VAL A 9 -4.68 -3.08 9.30
C VAL A 9 -4.12 -1.88 8.55
N ALA A 10 -2.81 -1.80 8.47
CA ALA A 10 -2.07 -0.74 7.77
C ALA A 10 -1.83 -1.10 6.30
N ASN A 11 -1.53 -2.36 6.00
CA ASN A 11 -1.36 -2.82 4.62
C ASN A 11 -2.13 -4.13 4.39
N ASP A 12 -2.89 -4.14 3.31
CA ASP A 12 -3.41 -5.35 2.69
C ASP A 12 -2.58 -5.61 1.43
N ASN A 13 -1.50 -6.39 1.61
CA ASN A 13 -0.49 -6.57 0.58
C ASN A 13 -0.88 -7.65 -0.44
N CYS A 14 -1.48 -8.74 0.02
CA CYS A 14 -2.02 -9.81 -0.83
C CYS A 14 -2.75 -10.83 0.05
N PRO A 15 -3.54 -11.75 -0.51
CA PRO A 15 -4.19 -12.82 0.25
C PRO A 15 -3.21 -13.54 1.20
N GLY A 16 -3.53 -13.48 2.51
CA GLY A 16 -2.72 -14.07 3.59
C GLY A 16 -1.50 -13.26 4.01
N GLN A 17 -1.35 -12.00 3.58
CA GLN A 17 -0.27 -11.12 4.02
C GLN A 17 -0.78 -9.72 4.30
N VAL A 18 -0.93 -9.39 5.57
CA VAL A 18 -1.32 -8.07 6.06
C VAL A 18 -0.29 -7.51 7.02
N VAL A 19 -0.23 -6.19 7.12
CA VAL A 19 0.55 -5.48 8.14
C VAL A 19 -0.44 -4.74 9.05
N ILE A 20 -0.20 -4.78 10.35
CA ILE A 20 -0.93 -3.99 11.33
C ILE A 20 -0.03 -2.87 11.86
N SER A 21 -0.61 -1.73 12.16
CA SER A 21 0.08 -0.55 12.69
C SER A 21 -0.75 0.11 13.79
N GLY A 22 -0.08 0.75 14.75
CA GLY A 22 -0.74 1.40 15.87
C GLY A 22 0.17 1.55 17.08
N ALA A 23 -0.43 1.74 18.24
CA ALA A 23 0.29 1.79 19.51
C ALA A 23 0.98 0.45 19.79
N LYS A 24 2.24 0.50 20.25
CA LYS A 24 3.06 -0.69 20.45
C LYS A 24 2.37 -1.78 21.29
N PRO A 25 1.80 -1.48 22.49
CA PRO A 25 1.12 -2.51 23.27
C PRO A 25 -0.08 -3.14 22.57
N ALA A 26 -0.84 -2.32 21.78
CA ALA A 26 -1.98 -2.83 21.02
C ALA A 26 -1.54 -3.74 19.87
N VAL A 27 -0.44 -3.41 19.18
CA VAL A 27 0.16 -4.27 18.15
C VAL A 27 0.63 -5.59 18.74
N GLU A 28 1.28 -5.57 19.91
CA GLU A 28 1.74 -6.78 20.60
C GLU A 28 0.57 -7.70 20.98
N ARG A 29 -0.53 -7.14 21.53
CA ARG A 29 -1.75 -7.91 21.81
C ARG A 29 -2.39 -8.48 20.53
N ALA A 30 -2.46 -7.68 19.47
CA ALA A 30 -3.01 -8.12 18.19
C ALA A 30 -2.18 -9.27 17.57
N MET A 31 -0.85 -9.23 17.69
CA MET A 31 0.02 -10.31 17.23
C MET A 31 -0.23 -11.62 17.99
N VAL A 32 -0.44 -11.56 19.32
CA VAL A 32 -0.79 -12.73 20.13
C VAL A 32 -2.15 -13.28 19.68
N ALA A 33 -3.16 -12.43 19.54
CA ALA A 33 -4.49 -12.82 19.08
C ALA A 33 -4.47 -13.43 17.67
N ALA A 34 -3.69 -12.87 16.76
CA ALA A 34 -3.54 -13.40 15.40
C ALA A 34 -2.93 -14.81 15.40
N LYS A 35 -1.90 -15.05 16.22
CA LYS A 35 -1.31 -16.40 16.38
C LYS A 35 -2.32 -17.39 16.96
N ALA A 36 -3.08 -16.99 17.98
CA ALA A 36 -4.13 -17.82 18.58
C ALA A 36 -5.24 -18.14 17.56
N ALA A 37 -5.53 -17.22 16.62
CA ALA A 37 -6.47 -17.41 15.53
C ALA A 37 -5.91 -18.20 14.32
N GLY A 38 -4.68 -18.72 14.41
CA GLY A 38 -4.09 -19.58 13.38
C GLY A 38 -3.19 -18.86 12.36
N ALA A 39 -2.80 -17.61 12.61
CA ALA A 39 -1.80 -16.95 11.76
C ALA A 39 -0.46 -17.72 11.81
N LYS A 40 0.03 -18.16 10.66
CA LYS A 40 1.28 -18.93 10.54
C LYS A 40 2.49 -18.12 11.01
N ARG A 41 2.45 -16.80 10.84
CA ARG A 41 3.51 -15.87 11.24
C ARG A 41 2.89 -14.57 11.75
N ALA A 42 3.36 -14.08 12.89
CA ALA A 42 3.16 -12.72 13.36
C ALA A 42 4.49 -12.27 13.98
N MET A 43 5.08 -11.22 13.41
CA MET A 43 6.40 -10.74 13.79
C MET A 43 6.46 -9.21 13.66
N PRO A 44 7.22 -8.53 14.53
CA PRO A 44 7.41 -7.09 14.40
C PRO A 44 8.21 -6.76 13.12
N LEU A 45 7.92 -5.61 12.53
CA LEU A 45 8.73 -5.02 11.47
C LEU A 45 9.73 -4.04 12.07
N ALA A 46 10.90 -3.93 11.45
CA ALA A 46 11.94 -2.97 11.84
C ALA A 46 11.63 -1.56 11.31
N VAL A 47 10.47 -1.02 11.69
CA VAL A 47 10.03 0.34 11.35
C VAL A 47 9.66 1.08 12.63
N SER A 48 9.93 2.39 12.67
CA SER A 48 9.78 3.24 13.86
C SER A 48 8.54 4.11 13.84
N ILE A 49 7.77 4.14 12.74
CA ILE A 49 6.56 4.96 12.61
C ILE A 49 5.32 4.09 12.47
N SER A 50 4.19 4.61 12.98
CA SER A 50 2.88 3.95 12.86
C SER A 50 2.15 4.42 11.60
N ALA A 51 2.84 4.39 10.44
CA ALA A 51 2.25 4.79 9.17
C ALA A 51 0.95 4.02 8.87
N HIS A 52 0.10 4.63 8.08
CA HIS A 52 -1.19 4.09 7.66
C HIS A 52 -2.13 3.76 8.82
N SER A 53 -2.05 4.59 9.89
CA SER A 53 -2.93 4.45 11.06
C SER A 53 -3.32 5.83 11.62
N PRO A 54 -4.43 5.93 12.40
CA PRO A 54 -4.83 7.18 13.03
C PRO A 54 -3.80 7.78 14.00
N VAL A 55 -2.79 7.02 14.41
CA VAL A 55 -1.65 7.55 15.21
C VAL A 55 -0.93 8.68 14.47
N MET A 56 -0.98 8.68 13.13
CA MET A 56 -0.38 9.74 12.29
C MET A 56 -1.19 11.04 12.27
N ALA A 57 -2.34 11.12 12.94
CA ALA A 57 -3.17 12.33 12.99
C ALA A 57 -2.41 13.56 13.51
N SER A 58 -1.43 13.35 14.38
CA SER A 58 -0.64 14.45 14.98
C SER A 58 0.19 15.25 13.96
N ILE A 59 0.50 14.68 12.80
CA ILE A 59 1.27 15.35 11.74
C ILE A 59 0.43 15.67 10.51
N GLN A 60 -0.89 15.43 10.56
CA GLN A 60 -1.77 15.55 9.39
C GLN A 60 -1.81 16.98 8.82
N GLU A 61 -1.78 18.02 9.67
CA GLU A 61 -1.81 19.41 9.20
C GLU A 61 -0.53 19.78 8.48
N GLU A 62 0.63 19.38 9.02
CA GLU A 62 1.93 19.58 8.37
C GLU A 62 1.99 18.86 7.03
N TRP A 63 1.54 17.60 7.00
CA TRP A 63 1.44 16.82 5.76
C TRP A 63 0.53 17.48 4.73
N ASN A 64 -0.66 17.91 5.12
CA ASN A 64 -1.59 18.60 4.23
C ASN A 64 -0.96 19.86 3.63
N SER A 65 -0.28 20.65 4.46
CA SER A 65 0.40 21.88 4.03
C SER A 65 1.52 21.57 3.02
N ALA A 66 2.30 20.53 3.27
CA ALA A 66 3.34 20.09 2.35
C ALA A 66 2.75 19.64 1.00
N VAL A 67 1.67 18.87 1.02
CA VAL A 67 0.96 18.43 -0.21
C VAL A 67 0.35 19.61 -0.96
N ASP A 68 -0.20 20.61 -0.25
CA ASP A 68 -0.77 21.81 -0.89
C ASP A 68 0.28 22.70 -1.55
N ALA A 69 1.49 22.72 -1.01
CA ALA A 69 2.61 23.47 -1.58
C ALA A 69 3.14 22.88 -2.89
N VAL A 70 2.82 21.61 -3.20
CA VAL A 70 3.28 20.97 -4.44
C VAL A 70 2.41 21.39 -5.62
N MET A 71 3.05 21.90 -6.67
CA MET A 71 2.38 22.11 -7.95
C MET A 71 2.13 20.76 -8.62
N MET A 72 0.86 20.43 -8.85
CA MET A 72 0.46 19.22 -9.56
C MET A 72 -0.13 19.59 -10.90
N ASN A 73 0.35 18.93 -11.94
CA ASN A 73 -0.23 19.01 -13.28
C ASN A 73 -1.25 17.90 -13.49
N GLU A 74 -2.07 18.04 -14.53
CA GLU A 74 -2.96 16.96 -14.95
C GLU A 74 -2.21 15.67 -15.27
N LEU A 75 -2.83 14.55 -14.97
CA LEU A 75 -2.23 13.22 -15.13
C LEU A 75 -2.05 12.89 -16.62
N LYS A 76 -0.84 12.53 -17.03
CA LYS A 76 -0.53 12.13 -18.41
C LYS A 76 -0.82 10.65 -18.69
N VAL A 77 -0.92 9.84 -17.63
CA VAL A 77 -1.20 8.41 -17.68
C VAL A 77 -2.21 8.06 -16.58
N PRO A 78 -3.01 7.00 -16.73
CA PRO A 78 -3.87 6.53 -15.67
C PRO A 78 -3.06 6.17 -14.41
N VAL A 79 -3.55 6.57 -13.24
CA VAL A 79 -2.96 6.26 -11.94
C VAL A 79 -4.04 5.61 -11.08
N ILE A 80 -3.71 4.53 -10.41
CA ILE A 80 -4.58 3.94 -9.39
C ILE A 80 -4.17 4.49 -8.03
N GLY A 81 -5.08 5.25 -7.41
CA GLY A 81 -4.90 5.77 -6.06
C GLY A 81 -5.07 4.68 -5.02
N ASN A 82 -4.33 4.80 -3.93
CA ASN A 82 -4.34 3.79 -2.89
C ASN A 82 -5.59 3.85 -2.00
N VAL A 83 -6.05 5.06 -1.63
CA VAL A 83 -7.11 5.23 -0.61
C VAL A 83 -8.42 4.57 -1.04
N HIS A 84 -8.76 4.68 -2.31
CA HIS A 84 -9.99 4.10 -2.87
C HIS A 84 -9.75 2.85 -3.73
N ALA A 85 -8.49 2.49 -4.01
CA ALA A 85 -8.11 1.43 -4.95
C ALA A 85 -8.79 1.63 -6.33
N ALA A 86 -8.82 2.87 -6.81
CA ALA A 86 -9.53 3.28 -8.01
C ALA A 86 -8.70 4.27 -8.82
N GLN A 87 -9.07 4.46 -10.09
CA GLN A 87 -8.39 5.41 -10.96
C GLN A 87 -8.59 6.84 -10.46
N ILE A 88 -7.50 7.56 -10.29
CA ILE A 88 -7.44 9.00 -10.08
C ILE A 88 -7.61 9.68 -11.44
N LYS A 89 -8.50 10.67 -11.52
CA LYS A 89 -8.90 11.31 -12.76
C LYS A 89 -8.39 12.75 -12.92
N SER A 90 -7.93 13.37 -11.84
CA SER A 90 -7.47 14.76 -11.85
C SER A 90 -6.34 15.00 -10.86
N ALA A 91 -5.65 16.13 -10.99
CA ALA A 91 -4.65 16.58 -10.03
C ALA A 91 -5.25 16.79 -8.63
N ASP A 92 -6.51 17.26 -8.55
CA ASP A 92 -7.21 17.46 -7.27
C ASP A 92 -7.52 16.13 -6.58
N GLU A 93 -7.95 15.11 -7.32
CA GLU A 93 -8.12 13.76 -6.77
C GLU A 93 -6.79 13.16 -6.30
N ALA A 94 -5.69 13.38 -7.03
CA ALA A 94 -4.35 12.95 -6.61
C ALA A 94 -3.92 13.63 -5.31
N ARG A 95 -4.19 14.94 -5.17
CA ARG A 95 -3.95 15.70 -3.96
C ARG A 95 -4.76 15.18 -2.78
N ALA A 96 -6.02 14.88 -2.99
CA ALA A 96 -6.89 14.31 -1.96
C ALA A 96 -6.42 12.93 -1.50
N ASP A 97 -6.04 12.04 -2.42
CA ASP A 97 -5.50 10.71 -2.10
C ASP A 97 -4.20 10.82 -1.28
N LEU A 98 -3.28 11.72 -1.69
CA LEU A 98 -2.03 11.95 -0.94
C LEU A 98 -2.27 12.49 0.47
N LYS A 99 -3.22 13.41 0.67
CA LYS A 99 -3.56 13.92 1.99
C LYS A 99 -4.11 12.84 2.91
N ALA A 100 -4.97 11.97 2.38
CA ALA A 100 -5.57 10.89 3.14
C ALA A 100 -4.62 9.71 3.41
N GLN A 101 -3.52 9.61 2.66
CA GLN A 101 -2.60 8.46 2.64
C GLN A 101 -2.00 8.13 4.01
N MET A 102 -1.66 9.16 4.81
CA MET A 102 -0.96 8.97 6.09
C MET A 102 -1.75 8.12 7.10
N GLN A 103 -3.07 8.22 7.07
CA GLN A 103 -3.95 7.52 7.99
C GLN A 103 -4.73 6.37 7.32
N SER A 104 -4.70 6.29 5.98
CA SER A 104 -5.40 5.27 5.22
C SER A 104 -4.54 4.02 5.03
N ARG A 105 -5.17 2.85 5.11
CA ARG A 105 -4.46 1.59 4.85
C ARG A 105 -3.99 1.52 3.40
N VAL A 106 -2.89 0.83 3.17
CA VAL A 106 -2.46 0.46 1.82
C VAL A 106 -3.36 -0.67 1.32
N ARG A 107 -4.04 -0.44 0.20
CA ARG A 107 -5.01 -1.35 -0.43
C ARG A 107 -4.42 -2.02 -1.67
N TRP A 108 -3.23 -2.61 -1.53
CA TRP A 108 -2.52 -3.17 -2.67
C TRP A 108 -3.28 -4.31 -3.34
N THR A 109 -3.89 -5.20 -2.53
CA THR A 109 -4.75 -6.28 -3.05
C THR A 109 -5.87 -5.72 -3.93
N ASP A 110 -6.64 -4.76 -3.40
CA ASP A 110 -7.75 -4.16 -4.12
C ASP A 110 -7.29 -3.41 -5.38
N SER A 111 -6.15 -2.70 -5.29
CA SER A 111 -5.60 -1.95 -6.42
C SER A 111 -5.18 -2.85 -7.57
N VAL A 112 -4.51 -3.97 -7.29
CA VAL A 112 -4.15 -4.96 -8.32
C VAL A 112 -5.39 -5.63 -8.90
N GLN A 113 -6.39 -5.96 -8.07
CA GLN A 113 -7.67 -6.52 -8.55
C GLN A 113 -8.43 -5.53 -9.44
N ALA A 114 -8.45 -4.24 -9.08
CA ALA A 114 -9.07 -3.20 -9.90
C ALA A 114 -8.38 -3.09 -11.27
N MET A 115 -7.05 -3.08 -11.30
CA MET A 115 -6.28 -3.08 -12.57
C MET A 115 -6.57 -4.33 -13.41
N ALA A 116 -6.59 -5.50 -12.80
CA ALA A 116 -6.91 -6.74 -13.51
C ALA A 116 -8.34 -6.72 -14.09
N ALA A 117 -9.33 -6.19 -13.33
CA ALA A 117 -10.70 -6.02 -13.82
C ALA A 117 -10.82 -5.02 -14.99
N MET A 118 -9.87 -4.09 -15.11
CA MET A 118 -9.74 -3.17 -16.25
C MET A 118 -9.03 -3.81 -17.47
N GLY A 119 -8.67 -5.09 -17.39
CA GLY A 119 -7.99 -5.81 -18.47
C GLY A 119 -6.47 -5.73 -18.43
N ILE A 120 -5.87 -5.16 -17.39
CA ILE A 120 -4.41 -5.17 -17.22
C ILE A 120 -3.95 -6.58 -16.90
N ASN A 121 -3.09 -7.13 -17.74
CA ASN A 121 -2.56 -8.48 -17.62
C ASN A 121 -1.03 -8.55 -17.57
N ALA A 122 -0.35 -7.40 -17.56
CA ALA A 122 1.09 -7.28 -17.42
C ALA A 122 1.45 -6.16 -16.45
N PHE A 123 2.38 -6.44 -15.55
CA PHE A 123 2.88 -5.50 -14.54
C PHE A 123 4.39 -5.36 -14.68
N VAL A 124 4.86 -4.14 -14.61
CA VAL A 124 6.29 -3.80 -14.64
C VAL A 124 6.66 -3.17 -13.31
N GLU A 125 7.57 -3.80 -12.57
CA GLU A 125 8.12 -3.25 -11.33
C GLU A 125 9.42 -2.52 -11.66
N VAL A 126 9.37 -1.18 -11.63
CA VAL A 126 10.51 -0.32 -11.93
C VAL A 126 11.25 0.01 -10.63
N GLY A 127 12.51 -0.39 -10.54
CA GLY A 127 13.35 -0.17 -9.36
C GLY A 127 14.02 -1.44 -8.84
N THR A 128 14.71 -1.31 -7.72
CA THR A 128 15.46 -2.42 -7.13
C THR A 128 14.53 -3.42 -6.42
N GLY A 129 14.76 -4.71 -6.63
CA GLY A 129 14.02 -5.78 -5.99
C GLY A 129 12.85 -6.30 -6.83
N THR A 130 12.07 -7.21 -6.25
CA THR A 130 10.98 -7.96 -6.92
C THR A 130 9.80 -8.18 -5.97
N VAL A 131 9.62 -7.29 -5.00
CA VAL A 131 8.62 -7.46 -3.94
C VAL A 131 7.21 -7.32 -4.48
N LEU A 132 6.96 -6.28 -5.28
CA LEU A 132 5.63 -5.99 -5.81
C LEU A 132 5.20 -7.06 -6.82
N GLY A 133 6.10 -7.49 -7.71
CA GLY A 133 5.85 -8.60 -8.63
C GLY A 133 5.49 -9.90 -7.90
N GLY A 134 6.14 -10.17 -6.76
CA GLY A 134 5.80 -11.29 -5.89
C GLY A 134 4.40 -11.18 -5.26
N LEU A 135 3.95 -9.98 -4.93
CA LEU A 135 2.58 -9.72 -4.43
C LEU A 135 1.56 -9.87 -5.57
N VAL A 136 1.85 -9.28 -6.75
CA VAL A 136 0.97 -9.38 -7.93
C VAL A 136 0.71 -10.84 -8.30
N LYS A 137 1.74 -11.71 -8.33
CA LYS A 137 1.58 -13.15 -8.59
C LYS A 137 0.62 -13.86 -7.63
N ARG A 138 0.44 -13.35 -6.43
CA ARG A 138 -0.51 -13.92 -5.44
C ARG A 138 -1.92 -13.38 -5.61
N ILE A 139 -2.08 -12.20 -6.22
CA ILE A 139 -3.37 -11.51 -6.41
C ILE A 139 -3.94 -11.82 -7.80
N ALA A 140 -3.13 -11.60 -8.85
CA ALA A 140 -3.47 -11.79 -10.26
C ALA A 140 -2.54 -12.86 -10.86
N LYS A 141 -2.89 -14.12 -10.65
CA LYS A 141 -2.01 -15.28 -10.91
C LYS A 141 -1.61 -15.43 -12.39
N ASP A 142 -2.48 -15.00 -13.29
CA ASP A 142 -2.29 -15.14 -14.73
C ASP A 142 -1.59 -13.93 -15.36
N ALA A 143 -1.29 -12.90 -14.56
CA ALA A 143 -0.63 -11.69 -15.03
C ALA A 143 0.88 -11.91 -15.22
N ALA A 144 1.42 -11.37 -16.32
CA ALA A 144 2.86 -11.30 -16.53
C ALA A 144 3.49 -10.27 -15.60
N ASN A 145 4.73 -10.54 -15.14
CA ASN A 145 5.46 -9.65 -14.23
C ASN A 145 6.89 -9.48 -14.73
N TYR A 146 7.28 -8.23 -14.92
CA TYR A 146 8.59 -7.84 -15.45
C TYR A 146 9.30 -6.94 -14.43
N PRO A 147 10.30 -7.45 -13.70
CA PRO A 147 11.16 -6.60 -12.87
C PRO A 147 12.13 -5.82 -13.77
N LEU A 148 12.22 -4.51 -13.57
CA LEU A 148 13.17 -3.62 -14.25
C LEU A 148 14.08 -2.94 -13.22
N GLY A 149 14.95 -3.73 -12.61
CA GLY A 149 15.92 -3.26 -11.62
C GLY A 149 17.26 -2.82 -12.22
N ASN A 150 17.58 -3.31 -13.43
CA ASN A 150 18.84 -3.07 -14.14
C ASN A 150 18.57 -2.78 -15.63
N PRO A 151 19.52 -2.10 -16.32
CA PRO A 151 19.37 -1.83 -17.76
C PRO A 151 19.13 -3.07 -18.63
N GLN A 152 19.72 -4.21 -18.24
CA GLN A 152 19.57 -5.48 -18.98
C GLN A 152 18.15 -6.04 -18.94
N ASP A 153 17.37 -5.68 -17.94
CA ASP A 153 16.00 -6.19 -17.77
C ASP A 153 15.05 -5.68 -18.85
N PHE A 154 15.40 -4.57 -19.53
CA PHE A 154 14.60 -4.01 -20.62
C PHE A 154 14.45 -4.94 -21.83
N ALA A 155 15.40 -5.85 -22.05
CA ALA A 155 15.29 -6.86 -23.09
C ALA A 155 14.09 -7.82 -22.93
N ALA A 156 13.54 -7.91 -21.73
CA ALA A 156 12.34 -8.71 -21.47
C ALA A 156 11.02 -8.03 -21.91
N LEU A 157 11.08 -6.76 -22.34
CA LEU A 157 9.93 -5.98 -22.81
C LEU A 157 9.83 -5.92 -24.34
N GLU A 158 10.85 -6.44 -25.07
CA GLU A 158 10.90 -6.56 -26.54
C GLU A 158 10.22 -7.85 -26.98
#